data_800249782dab99256211a1b8d99f9fdb
#
_entry.id   800249782dab99256211a1b8d99f9fdb
#
_cell.length_a   1.000
_cell.length_b   1.000
_cell.length_c   1.000
_cell.angle_alpha   90.00
_cell.angle_beta   90.00
_cell.angle_gamma   90.00
#
_symmetry.space_group_name_H-M   'P 1'
#
loop_
_entity.id
_entity.type
_entity.pdbx_description
1 polymer ?
#
loop_
_entity_poly.entity_id
_entity_poly.type
_entity_poly.pdbx_seq_one_letter_code
_entity_poly.pdbx_strand_id
1 'polypeptide(L)'
;MRLTKNQISDQNKSVLDSHRDSYDFLTEKLTKNHHDVGQIIEKISAFQVAIPSWALGAGGTRFGRFSFYGEPSNLEQKIEDVGLLHSLTQTAGAVSLHIPWDIPSDYTAIKQIAGELNIKFDAVNSNTFQDQKEAKKSYKYGSLSNVDQAVRDQAIQHNLDVIGIGDKLGAKGLTVWLADGACFPGQNNFQTALQNTQNSLKEIYKNLPSDWSMLIEYKPYEPNFYSSVKQDWGTSLLRA
;
A
#
# COMPACT_ATOMS: atom_id res chain seq x y z
N MET A 1 -17.86 -1.85 19.33
CA MET A 1 -17.57 -2.97 20.27
C MET A 1 -16.44 -3.75 19.63
N ARG A 2 -15.27 -3.80 20.26
CA ARG A 2 -14.13 -4.58 19.74
C ARG A 2 -14.20 -6.00 20.27
N LEU A 3 -13.92 -6.98 19.41
CA LEU A 3 -13.80 -8.38 19.83
C LEU A 3 -12.57 -8.54 20.73
N THR A 4 -12.72 -9.30 21.81
CA THR A 4 -11.61 -9.64 22.70
C THR A 4 -10.83 -10.84 22.17
N LYS A 5 -9.53 -10.98 22.53
CA LYS A 5 -8.73 -12.14 22.20
C LYS A 5 -9.39 -13.46 22.64
N ASN A 6 -10.08 -13.47 23.78
CA ASN A 6 -10.77 -14.65 24.26
C ASN A 6 -11.96 -15.05 23.38
N GLN A 7 -12.79 -14.06 22.96
CA GLN A 7 -13.89 -14.31 22.03
C GLN A 7 -13.40 -14.90 20.71
N ILE A 8 -12.29 -14.37 20.17
CA ILE A 8 -11.67 -14.87 18.93
C ILE A 8 -11.16 -16.31 19.15
N SER A 9 -10.43 -16.53 20.24
CA SER A 9 -9.89 -17.86 20.57
C SER A 9 -11.00 -18.89 20.74
N ASP A 10 -12.09 -18.55 21.44
CA ASP A 10 -13.20 -19.46 21.66
C ASP A 10 -13.95 -19.76 20.37
N GLN A 11 -14.14 -18.78 19.52
CA GLN A 11 -14.74 -18.98 18.20
C GLN A 11 -13.85 -19.87 17.30
N ASN A 12 -12.55 -19.71 17.34
CA ASN A 12 -11.61 -20.49 16.55
C ASN A 12 -11.44 -21.94 17.02
N LYS A 13 -11.85 -22.27 18.26
CA LYS A 13 -11.86 -23.66 18.76
C LYS A 13 -13.00 -24.50 18.17
N SER A 14 -14.05 -23.88 17.69
CA SER A 14 -15.24 -24.57 17.16
C SER A 14 -15.05 -24.89 15.67
N VAL A 15 -14.22 -25.88 15.36
CA VAL A 15 -14.12 -26.42 14.00
C VAL A 15 -15.30 -27.35 13.75
N LEU A 16 -16.09 -27.06 12.72
CA LEU A 16 -17.19 -27.92 12.31
C LEU A 16 -16.67 -29.29 11.85
N ASP A 17 -17.39 -30.38 12.20
CA ASP A 17 -17.01 -31.74 11.79
C ASP A 17 -16.91 -31.85 10.25
N SER A 18 -17.85 -31.22 9.52
CA SER A 18 -17.81 -31.17 8.05
C SER A 18 -16.53 -30.52 7.49
N HIS A 19 -15.94 -29.54 8.19
CA HIS A 19 -14.66 -28.95 7.80
C HIS A 19 -13.51 -29.93 8.02
N ARG A 20 -13.55 -30.65 9.14
CA ARG A 20 -12.55 -31.69 9.44
C ARG A 20 -12.57 -32.81 8.42
N ASP A 21 -13.76 -33.32 8.10
CA ASP A 21 -13.94 -34.36 7.08
C ASP A 21 -13.42 -33.90 5.71
N SER A 22 -13.69 -32.65 5.33
CA SER A 22 -13.19 -32.07 4.07
C SER A 22 -11.67 -31.95 4.05
N TYR A 23 -11.06 -31.55 5.18
CA TYR A 23 -9.62 -31.44 5.32
C TYR A 23 -8.96 -32.82 5.22
N ASP A 24 -9.48 -33.83 5.91
CA ASP A 24 -8.96 -35.18 5.91
C ASP A 24 -9.06 -35.80 4.51
N PHE A 25 -10.19 -35.65 3.83
CA PHE A 25 -10.38 -36.08 2.46
C PHE A 25 -9.37 -35.44 1.50
N LEU A 26 -9.18 -34.12 1.59
CA LEU A 26 -8.23 -33.41 0.73
C LEU A 26 -6.79 -33.84 1.00
N THR A 27 -6.43 -34.01 2.28
CA THR A 27 -5.12 -34.49 2.71
C THR A 27 -4.82 -35.88 2.14
N GLU A 28 -5.76 -36.81 2.24
CA GLU A 28 -5.62 -38.15 1.68
C GLU A 28 -5.43 -38.10 0.15
N LYS A 29 -6.23 -37.31 -0.56
CA LYS A 29 -6.17 -37.14 -2.01
C LYS A 29 -4.82 -36.57 -2.46
N LEU A 30 -4.32 -35.52 -1.78
CA LEU A 30 -3.03 -34.90 -2.09
C LEU A 30 -1.88 -35.87 -1.84
N THR A 31 -1.90 -36.59 -0.72
CA THR A 31 -0.89 -37.61 -0.38
C THR A 31 -0.85 -38.74 -1.40
N LYS A 32 -2.01 -39.23 -1.85
CA LYS A 32 -2.09 -40.25 -2.92
C LYS A 32 -1.52 -39.76 -4.25
N ASN A 33 -1.55 -38.46 -4.50
CA ASN A 33 -0.95 -37.84 -5.68
C ASN A 33 0.52 -37.41 -5.46
N HIS A 34 1.17 -37.92 -4.43
CA HIS A 34 2.58 -37.66 -4.09
C HIS A 34 2.88 -36.18 -3.75
N HIS A 35 1.90 -35.42 -3.30
CA HIS A 35 2.13 -34.07 -2.77
C HIS A 35 2.49 -34.14 -1.28
N ASP A 36 3.47 -33.33 -0.88
CA ASP A 36 3.79 -33.10 0.53
C ASP A 36 2.81 -32.09 1.11
N VAL A 37 1.83 -32.59 1.87
CA VAL A 37 0.79 -31.76 2.48
C VAL A 37 1.38 -30.81 3.54
N GLY A 38 2.43 -31.23 4.24
CA GLY A 38 3.12 -30.37 5.22
C GLY A 38 3.74 -29.15 4.57
N GLN A 39 4.45 -29.32 3.46
CA GLN A 39 5.01 -28.20 2.69
C GLN A 39 3.92 -27.28 2.11
N ILE A 40 2.80 -27.84 1.67
CA ILE A 40 1.68 -27.02 1.16
C ILE A 40 1.13 -26.14 2.29
N ILE A 41 0.88 -26.70 3.47
CA ILE A 41 0.38 -25.97 4.62
C ILE A 41 1.39 -24.89 5.04
N GLU A 42 2.68 -25.21 5.10
CA GLU A 42 3.73 -24.25 5.44
C GLU A 42 3.73 -23.05 4.48
N LYS A 43 3.70 -23.31 3.16
CA LYS A 43 3.65 -22.26 2.14
C LYS A 43 2.39 -21.38 2.23
N ILE A 44 1.23 -21.99 2.46
CA ILE A 44 -0.03 -21.26 2.62
C ILE A 44 0.00 -20.41 3.91
N SER A 45 0.48 -20.97 5.02
CA SER A 45 0.58 -20.27 6.30
C SER A 45 1.60 -19.12 6.28
N ALA A 46 2.64 -19.25 5.45
CA ALA A 46 3.64 -18.19 5.26
C ALA A 46 3.14 -17.04 4.37
N PHE A 47 2.04 -17.22 3.62
CA PHE A 47 1.47 -16.19 2.79
C PHE A 47 0.82 -15.09 3.65
N GLN A 48 1.26 -13.86 3.45
CA GLN A 48 0.75 -12.70 4.18
C GLN A 48 0.24 -11.65 3.22
N VAL A 49 -0.80 -10.94 3.65
CA VAL A 49 -1.42 -9.82 2.93
C VAL A 49 -1.14 -8.54 3.70
N ALA A 50 -0.69 -7.51 3.00
CA ALA A 50 -0.62 -6.16 3.55
C ALA A 50 -1.97 -5.45 3.37
N ILE A 51 -2.53 -4.99 4.47
CA ILE A 51 -3.79 -4.23 4.46
C ILE A 51 -3.48 -2.77 4.18
N PRO A 52 -4.09 -2.14 3.16
CA PRO A 52 -3.90 -0.72 2.92
C PRO A 52 -4.59 0.12 4.00
N SER A 53 -3.84 0.98 4.67
CA SER A 53 -4.34 1.84 5.76
C SER A 53 -5.54 2.69 5.35
N TRP A 54 -5.57 3.12 4.09
CA TRP A 54 -6.63 3.95 3.52
C TRP A 54 -7.93 3.21 3.25
N ALA A 55 -7.95 1.89 3.39
CA ALA A 55 -9.19 1.11 3.34
C ALA A 55 -9.95 1.10 4.68
N LEU A 56 -9.31 1.50 5.78
CA LEU A 56 -9.82 1.32 7.14
C LEU A 56 -10.47 2.57 7.74
N GLY A 57 -10.34 3.72 7.17
CA GLY A 57 -10.84 4.94 7.79
C GLY A 57 -11.36 5.96 6.80
N ALA A 58 -11.94 7.05 7.32
CA ALA A 58 -12.51 8.14 6.54
C ALA A 58 -11.45 9.02 5.87
N GLY A 59 -10.25 9.06 6.41
CA GLY A 59 -9.17 9.92 5.92
C GLY A 59 -8.51 9.36 4.67
N GLY A 60 -7.95 10.25 3.89
CA GLY A 60 -6.95 9.89 2.91
C GLY A 60 -7.45 9.20 1.64
N THR A 61 -8.64 9.48 1.20
CA THR A 61 -9.12 8.99 -0.10
C THR A 61 -9.55 10.13 -1.01
N ARG A 62 -9.23 10.02 -2.29
CA ARG A 62 -9.66 10.95 -3.33
C ARG A 62 -11.16 10.91 -3.63
N PHE A 63 -11.83 9.89 -3.16
CA PHE A 63 -13.27 9.71 -3.39
C PHE A 63 -14.06 10.31 -2.26
N GLY A 64 -14.06 11.42 -1.85
CA GLY A 64 -14.81 12.00 -0.76
C GLY A 64 -15.58 10.96 0.04
N ARG A 65 -15.20 10.72 1.25
CA ARG A 65 -15.89 9.77 2.14
C ARG A 65 -16.53 10.52 3.28
N PHE A 66 -17.65 10.00 3.71
CA PHE A 66 -18.26 10.42 4.95
C PHE A 66 -17.77 9.52 6.08
N SER A 67 -17.45 10.12 7.21
CA SER A 67 -17.08 9.37 8.41
C SER A 67 -18.26 8.55 8.93
N PHE A 68 -17.99 7.29 9.26
CA PHE A 68 -18.94 6.38 9.86
C PHE A 68 -18.63 6.18 11.35
N TYR A 69 -19.68 5.84 12.11
CA TYR A 69 -19.49 5.53 13.51
C TYR A 69 -18.61 4.29 13.69
N GLY A 70 -17.58 4.42 14.53
CA GLY A 70 -16.71 3.31 14.88
C GLY A 70 -15.53 3.08 13.93
N GLU A 71 -15.40 3.85 12.84
CA GLU A 71 -14.20 3.74 11.98
C GLU A 71 -12.97 4.35 12.66
N PRO A 72 -11.74 3.86 12.35
CA PRO A 72 -10.51 4.39 12.91
C PRO A 72 -10.28 5.83 12.43
N SER A 73 -9.89 6.70 13.36
CA SER A 73 -9.66 8.13 13.13
C SER A 73 -8.17 8.53 13.12
N ASN A 74 -7.29 7.62 13.50
CA ASN A 74 -5.85 7.81 13.56
C ASN A 74 -5.11 6.52 13.20
N LEU A 75 -3.78 6.59 13.08
CA LEU A 75 -2.95 5.47 12.66
C LEU A 75 -2.95 4.33 13.68
N GLU A 76 -2.93 4.65 14.98
CA GLU A 76 -2.98 3.67 16.06
C GLU A 76 -4.20 2.76 15.92
N GLN A 77 -5.38 3.37 15.75
CA GLN A 77 -6.63 2.63 15.59
C GLN A 77 -6.67 1.79 14.31
N LYS A 78 -6.07 2.30 13.21
CA LYS A 78 -5.92 1.52 11.97
C LYS A 78 -5.07 0.27 12.20
N ILE A 79 -3.95 0.40 12.90
CA ILE A 79 -3.07 -0.75 13.22
C ILE A 79 -3.78 -1.74 14.15
N GLU A 80 -4.55 -1.26 15.12
CA GLU A 80 -5.37 -2.13 15.98
C GLU A 80 -6.42 -2.90 15.17
N ASP A 81 -7.06 -2.28 14.18
CA ASP A 81 -8.03 -2.96 13.31
C ASP A 81 -7.35 -3.99 12.40
N VAL A 82 -6.16 -3.70 11.86
CA VAL A 82 -5.33 -4.69 11.14
C VAL A 82 -4.95 -5.84 12.06
N GLY A 83 -4.54 -5.55 13.30
CA GLY A 83 -4.24 -6.57 14.31
C GLY A 83 -5.44 -7.46 14.63
N LEU A 84 -6.64 -6.91 14.67
CA LEU A 84 -7.88 -7.69 14.81
C LEU A 84 -8.09 -8.60 13.60
N LEU A 85 -7.97 -8.07 12.39
CA LEU A 85 -8.06 -8.87 11.15
C LEU A 85 -7.01 -9.99 11.13
N HIS A 86 -5.77 -9.67 11.50
CA HIS A 86 -4.70 -10.66 11.60
C HIS A 86 -5.01 -11.76 12.62
N SER A 87 -5.53 -11.41 13.79
CA SER A 87 -5.89 -12.38 14.82
C SER A 87 -7.01 -13.34 14.37
N LEU A 88 -7.90 -12.89 13.49
CA LEU A 88 -8.98 -13.71 12.92
C LEU A 88 -8.53 -14.58 11.76
N THR A 89 -7.67 -14.05 10.89
CA THR A 89 -7.33 -14.68 9.59
C THR A 89 -5.96 -15.36 9.58
N GLN A 90 -5.06 -14.93 10.46
CA GLN A 90 -3.64 -15.31 10.51
C GLN A 90 -2.85 -14.93 9.24
N THR A 91 -3.45 -14.20 8.30
CA THR A 91 -2.86 -13.86 7.00
C THR A 91 -2.72 -12.36 6.74
N ALA A 92 -3.29 -11.50 7.59
CA ALA A 92 -3.23 -10.04 7.46
C ALA A 92 -2.10 -9.44 8.33
N GLY A 93 -0.90 -10.00 8.24
CA GLY A 93 0.24 -9.67 9.11
C GLY A 93 1.03 -8.43 8.72
N ALA A 94 0.52 -7.60 7.81
CA ALA A 94 1.20 -6.38 7.39
C ALA A 94 0.23 -5.24 7.11
N VAL A 95 0.75 -4.01 7.14
CA VAL A 95 0.02 -2.79 6.78
C VAL A 95 0.85 -1.97 5.81
N SER A 96 0.21 -1.44 4.76
CA SER A 96 0.79 -0.44 3.86
C SER A 96 0.27 0.94 4.23
N LEU A 97 1.17 1.90 4.40
CA LEU A 97 0.81 3.26 4.81
C LEU A 97 0.73 4.21 3.62
N HIS A 98 -0.03 5.29 3.76
CA HIS A 98 -0.13 6.34 2.76
C HIS A 98 0.28 7.69 3.36
N ILE A 99 1.35 8.26 2.84
CA ILE A 99 1.91 9.51 3.34
C ILE A 99 1.43 10.67 2.45
N PRO A 100 0.90 11.75 3.03
CA PRO A 100 1.08 12.22 4.42
C PRO A 100 -0.04 11.82 5.41
N TRP A 101 -1.01 11.02 5.04
CA TRP A 101 -2.18 10.74 5.89
C TRP A 101 -1.85 9.91 7.14
N ASP A 102 -0.82 9.06 7.05
CA ASP A 102 -0.44 8.12 8.09
C ASP A 102 0.94 8.46 8.71
N ILE A 103 1.27 9.73 8.82
CA ILE A 103 2.51 10.15 9.49
C ILE A 103 2.35 9.91 10.99
N PRO A 104 3.21 9.07 11.63
CA PRO A 104 3.14 8.85 13.06
C PRO A 104 3.44 10.13 13.84
N SER A 105 2.68 10.38 14.91
CA SER A 105 3.03 11.38 15.91
C SER A 105 4.19 10.91 16.79
N ASP A 106 4.25 9.60 17.06
CA ASP A 106 5.32 8.91 17.77
C ASP A 106 5.65 7.58 17.09
N TYR A 107 6.82 7.52 16.45
CA TYR A 107 7.30 6.32 15.74
C TYR A 107 7.54 5.13 16.68
N THR A 108 7.99 5.38 17.91
CA THR A 108 8.28 4.34 18.88
C THR A 108 6.99 3.67 19.35
N ALA A 109 6.00 4.48 19.72
CA ALA A 109 4.69 3.98 20.12
C ALA A 109 4.01 3.17 19.01
N ILE A 110 4.05 3.65 17.76
CA ILE A 110 3.48 2.95 16.60
C ILE A 110 4.17 1.62 16.35
N LYS A 111 5.50 1.57 16.42
CA LYS A 111 6.26 0.31 16.27
C LYS A 111 5.97 -0.67 17.40
N GLN A 112 5.79 -0.17 18.62
CA GLN A 112 5.44 -1.01 19.76
C GLN A 112 4.06 -1.65 19.57
N ILE A 113 3.02 -0.86 19.25
CA ILE A 113 1.66 -1.36 18.99
C ILE A 113 1.67 -2.40 17.86
N ALA A 114 2.34 -2.11 16.76
CA ALA A 114 2.44 -3.03 15.64
C ALA A 114 3.14 -4.34 16.05
N GLY A 115 4.23 -4.27 16.81
CA GLY A 115 4.96 -5.43 17.32
C GLY A 115 4.12 -6.30 18.26
N GLU A 116 3.35 -5.70 19.17
CA GLU A 116 2.45 -6.41 20.09
C GLU A 116 1.32 -7.15 19.35
N LEU A 117 0.97 -6.67 18.16
CA LEU A 117 -0.07 -7.27 17.30
C LEU A 117 0.50 -8.17 16.19
N ASN A 118 1.81 -8.36 16.13
CA ASN A 118 2.52 -9.05 15.06
C ASN A 118 2.27 -8.48 13.66
N ILE A 119 2.14 -7.16 13.57
CA ILE A 119 1.95 -6.44 12.31
C ILE A 119 3.28 -5.83 11.87
N LYS A 120 3.64 -6.04 10.60
CA LYS A 120 4.79 -5.42 9.94
C LYS A 120 4.34 -4.24 9.07
N PHE A 121 5.23 -3.27 8.88
CA PHE A 121 5.06 -2.25 7.85
C PHE A 121 5.62 -2.80 6.53
N ASP A 122 4.78 -2.83 5.50
CA ASP A 122 5.16 -3.35 4.18
C ASP A 122 5.72 -2.22 3.31
N ALA A 123 4.91 -1.63 2.45
CA ALA A 123 5.29 -0.50 1.62
C ALA A 123 4.70 0.80 2.16
N VAL A 124 5.39 1.91 1.91
CA VAL A 124 4.86 3.25 2.08
C VAL A 124 4.50 3.84 0.73
N ASN A 125 3.31 4.45 0.64
CA ASN A 125 2.79 5.03 -0.59
C ASN A 125 2.96 6.54 -0.58
N SER A 126 3.52 7.08 -1.66
CA SER A 126 3.64 8.52 -1.84
C SER A 126 2.35 9.11 -2.43
N ASN A 127 2.08 10.38 -2.09
CA ASN A 127 0.92 11.12 -2.59
C ASN A 127 1.37 12.32 -3.42
N THR A 128 1.59 12.09 -4.71
CA THR A 128 1.84 13.14 -5.70
C THR A 128 0.72 13.26 -6.74
N PHE A 129 -0.43 12.66 -6.47
CA PHE A 129 -1.59 12.68 -7.36
C PHE A 129 -2.61 13.78 -7.02
N GLN A 130 -2.44 14.44 -5.89
CA GLN A 130 -3.25 15.58 -5.47
C GLN A 130 -2.41 16.59 -4.71
N ASP A 131 -2.87 17.84 -4.69
CA ASP A 131 -2.21 18.89 -3.93
C ASP A 131 -2.29 18.62 -2.44
N GLN A 132 -1.19 18.88 -1.73
CA GLN A 132 -1.13 18.79 -0.28
C GLN A 132 -1.34 20.19 0.31
N LYS A 133 -1.89 20.25 1.53
CA LYS A 133 -2.26 21.50 2.20
C LYS A 133 -1.12 22.52 2.26
N GLU A 134 0.10 22.07 2.50
CA GLU A 134 1.29 22.91 2.63
C GLU A 134 2.14 22.97 1.35
N ALA A 135 1.64 22.39 0.24
CA ALA A 135 2.37 22.37 -1.02
C ALA A 135 2.46 23.79 -1.62
N LYS A 136 3.66 24.19 -2.02
CA LYS A 136 3.90 25.48 -2.69
C LYS A 136 3.46 25.49 -4.14
N LYS A 137 3.42 24.33 -4.78
CA LYS A 137 3.11 24.11 -6.18
C LYS A 137 1.98 23.11 -6.33
N SER A 138 1.13 23.31 -7.33
CA SER A 138 0.02 22.41 -7.66
C SER A 138 0.44 21.32 -8.63
N TYR A 139 -0.04 20.12 -8.42
CA TYR A 139 0.15 18.95 -9.30
C TYR A 139 -0.93 18.82 -10.38
N LYS A 140 -1.83 19.79 -10.52
CA LYS A 140 -2.96 19.70 -11.47
C LYS A 140 -2.56 19.49 -12.94
N TYR A 141 -1.33 19.81 -13.31
CA TYR A 141 -0.78 19.58 -14.65
C TYR A 141 0.33 18.51 -14.67
N GLY A 142 0.34 17.64 -13.70
CA GLY A 142 1.33 16.61 -13.50
C GLY A 142 2.24 16.89 -12.30
N SER A 143 2.83 15.86 -11.78
CA SER A 143 3.78 15.89 -10.67
C SER A 143 5.20 15.54 -11.17
N LEU A 144 5.55 14.26 -11.20
CA LEU A 144 6.86 13.77 -11.67
C LEU A 144 7.09 13.97 -13.18
N SER A 145 6.02 14.16 -13.97
CA SER A 145 6.08 14.45 -15.41
C SER A 145 6.00 15.93 -15.77
N ASN A 146 5.77 16.81 -14.81
CA ASN A 146 5.47 18.22 -15.04
C ASN A 146 6.57 18.90 -15.87
N VAL A 147 6.20 19.87 -16.69
CA VAL A 147 7.16 20.67 -17.47
C VAL A 147 7.94 21.65 -16.58
N ASP A 148 7.32 22.14 -15.48
CA ASP A 148 7.99 22.98 -14.49
C ASP A 148 8.89 22.11 -13.60
N GLN A 149 10.20 22.36 -13.66
CA GLN A 149 11.20 21.66 -12.83
C GLN A 149 10.88 21.77 -11.34
N ALA A 150 10.45 22.95 -10.87
CA ALA A 150 10.18 23.17 -9.46
C ALA A 150 8.99 22.33 -8.93
N VAL A 151 8.04 21.97 -9.80
CA VAL A 151 6.95 21.03 -9.47
C VAL A 151 7.50 19.60 -9.36
N ARG A 152 8.38 19.20 -10.29
CA ARG A 152 9.05 17.88 -10.21
C ARG A 152 9.92 17.75 -8.97
N ASP A 153 10.69 18.78 -8.64
CA ASP A 153 11.55 18.81 -7.46
C ASP A 153 10.74 18.66 -6.17
N GLN A 154 9.58 19.34 -6.08
CA GLN A 154 8.65 19.19 -4.96
C GLN A 154 8.12 17.74 -4.87
N ALA A 155 7.76 17.13 -6.00
CA ALA A 155 7.26 15.76 -6.02
C ALA A 155 8.35 14.73 -5.69
N ILE A 156 9.58 14.94 -6.17
CA ILE A 156 10.74 14.11 -5.80
C ILE A 156 11.00 14.22 -4.30
N GLN A 157 11.07 15.45 -3.75
CA GLN A 157 11.30 15.65 -2.33
C GLN A 157 10.25 14.95 -1.47
N HIS A 158 8.96 15.02 -1.85
CA HIS A 158 7.92 14.28 -1.15
C HIS A 158 8.20 12.77 -1.11
N ASN A 159 8.66 12.18 -2.22
CA ASN A 159 9.01 10.75 -2.24
C ASN A 159 10.22 10.44 -1.34
N LEU A 160 11.23 11.33 -1.27
CA LEU A 160 12.37 11.17 -0.35
C LEU A 160 11.94 11.25 1.11
N ASP A 161 11.01 12.15 1.43
CA ASP A 161 10.44 12.26 2.77
C ASP A 161 9.66 10.99 3.15
N VAL A 162 8.90 10.43 2.21
CA VAL A 162 8.17 9.16 2.36
C VAL A 162 9.13 7.99 2.63
N ILE A 163 10.25 7.89 1.90
CA ILE A 163 11.30 6.90 2.16
C ILE A 163 11.81 7.05 3.60
N GLY A 164 12.12 8.27 4.03
CA GLY A 164 12.63 8.52 5.38
C GLY A 164 11.61 8.16 6.49
N ILE A 165 10.32 8.34 6.24
CA ILE A 165 9.25 7.92 7.15
C ILE A 165 9.16 6.40 7.22
N GLY A 166 9.13 5.74 6.06
CA GLY A 166 9.05 4.28 5.97
C GLY A 166 10.26 3.59 6.60
N ASP A 167 11.47 4.12 6.40
CA ASP A 167 12.70 3.57 6.99
C ASP A 167 12.65 3.59 8.53
N LYS A 168 12.17 4.67 9.13
CA LYS A 168 11.95 4.77 10.59
C LYS A 168 10.98 3.71 11.11
N LEU A 169 10.01 3.30 10.30
CA LEU A 169 9.02 2.27 10.64
C LEU A 169 9.50 0.85 10.34
N GLY A 170 10.53 0.69 9.53
CA GLY A 170 11.04 -0.60 9.10
C GLY A 170 10.34 -1.17 7.87
N ALA A 171 9.66 -0.32 7.09
CA ALA A 171 9.15 -0.67 5.77
C ALA A 171 10.30 -1.01 4.80
N LYS A 172 9.99 -1.76 3.73
CA LYS A 172 10.97 -2.22 2.74
C LYS A 172 10.54 -1.94 1.30
N GLY A 173 9.57 -1.07 1.11
CA GLY A 173 9.09 -0.70 -0.21
C GLY A 173 8.54 0.71 -0.27
N LEU A 174 8.75 1.36 -1.42
CA LEU A 174 8.10 2.60 -1.80
C LEU A 174 7.15 2.33 -2.95
N THR A 175 5.87 2.65 -2.80
CA THR A 175 4.92 2.65 -3.90
C THR A 175 4.77 4.08 -4.43
N VAL A 176 5.08 4.27 -5.71
CA VAL A 176 4.88 5.52 -6.44
C VAL A 176 3.70 5.35 -7.37
N TRP A 177 2.58 5.95 -7.02
CA TRP A 177 1.42 5.93 -7.89
C TRP A 177 1.49 7.07 -8.90
N LEU A 178 1.49 6.69 -10.19
CA LEU A 178 1.59 7.62 -11.30
C LEU A 178 0.19 8.03 -11.78
N ALA A 179 -0.27 9.20 -11.34
CA ALA A 179 -1.54 9.78 -11.79
C ALA A 179 -1.38 10.78 -12.94
N ASP A 180 -0.16 11.12 -13.30
CA ASP A 180 0.15 12.08 -14.35
C ASP A 180 -0.28 11.57 -15.73
N GLY A 181 -0.99 12.40 -16.50
CA GLY A 181 -1.46 12.00 -17.80
C GLY A 181 -1.96 13.18 -18.64
N ALA A 182 -2.76 12.86 -19.65
CA ALA A 182 -3.43 13.82 -20.51
C ALA A 182 -4.83 13.31 -20.89
N CYS A 183 -5.81 14.22 -20.99
CA CYS A 183 -7.19 13.86 -21.33
C CYS A 183 -7.38 13.65 -22.84
N PHE A 184 -6.57 14.31 -23.66
CA PHE A 184 -6.69 14.27 -25.12
C PHE A 184 -5.34 14.53 -25.80
N PRO A 185 -5.14 14.08 -27.04
CA PRO A 185 -3.95 14.36 -27.84
C PRO A 185 -3.69 15.88 -27.98
N GLY A 186 -2.43 16.28 -27.85
CA GLY A 186 -2.02 17.68 -27.96
C GLY A 186 -2.08 18.48 -26.66
N GLN A 187 -2.73 17.98 -25.62
CA GLN A 187 -2.72 18.62 -24.30
C GLN A 187 -1.33 18.61 -23.66
N ASN A 188 -0.53 17.59 -23.97
CA ASN A 188 0.80 17.40 -23.40
C ASN A 188 1.74 16.77 -24.43
N ASN A 189 3.02 17.12 -24.37
CA ASN A 189 4.06 16.42 -25.13
C ASN A 189 4.43 15.12 -24.43
N PHE A 190 4.02 13.98 -25.02
CA PHE A 190 4.21 12.67 -24.41
C PHE A 190 5.67 12.27 -24.24
N GLN A 191 6.52 12.62 -25.21
CA GLN A 191 7.95 12.30 -25.13
C GLN A 191 8.61 13.06 -23.98
N THR A 192 8.34 14.36 -23.84
CA THR A 192 8.85 15.18 -22.75
C THR A 192 8.34 14.69 -21.40
N ALA A 193 7.05 14.36 -21.29
CA ALA A 193 6.48 13.85 -20.06
C ALA A 193 7.05 12.49 -19.65
N LEU A 194 7.29 11.59 -20.63
CA LEU A 194 7.96 10.32 -20.39
C LEU A 194 9.38 10.53 -19.86
N GLN A 195 10.17 11.37 -20.54
CA GLN A 195 11.55 11.69 -20.13
C GLN A 195 11.60 12.32 -18.73
N ASN A 196 10.70 13.27 -18.44
CA ASN A 196 10.62 13.89 -17.12
C ASN A 196 10.28 12.86 -16.04
N THR A 197 9.31 11.99 -16.28
CA THR A 197 8.96 10.91 -15.35
C THR A 197 10.15 9.99 -15.09
N GLN A 198 10.84 9.55 -16.15
CA GLN A 198 12.03 8.69 -16.02
C GLN A 198 13.14 9.36 -15.21
N ASN A 199 13.43 10.63 -15.48
CA ASN A 199 14.45 11.39 -14.75
C ASN A 199 14.06 11.53 -13.26
N SER A 200 12.80 11.83 -12.97
CA SER A 200 12.29 11.96 -11.61
C SER A 200 12.34 10.63 -10.84
N LEU A 201 11.92 9.53 -11.47
CA LEU A 201 11.99 8.19 -10.87
C LEU A 201 13.44 7.75 -10.63
N LYS A 202 14.37 8.03 -11.57
CA LYS A 202 15.79 7.76 -11.38
C LYS A 202 16.37 8.50 -10.17
N GLU A 203 15.96 9.75 -9.96
CA GLU A 203 16.42 10.53 -8.81
C GLU A 203 15.88 9.97 -7.49
N ILE A 204 14.61 9.56 -7.45
CA ILE A 204 14.01 8.89 -6.29
C ILE A 204 14.75 7.56 -6.02
N TYR A 205 14.97 6.75 -7.07
CA TYR A 205 15.60 5.42 -6.96
C TYR A 205 17.04 5.48 -6.43
N LYS A 206 17.82 6.50 -6.80
CA LYS A 206 19.19 6.71 -6.26
C LYS A 206 19.22 6.88 -4.74
N ASN A 207 18.14 7.36 -4.16
CA ASN A 207 18.00 7.60 -2.73
C ASN A 207 17.24 6.48 -2.00
N LEU A 208 16.85 5.43 -2.72
CA LEU A 208 16.18 4.28 -2.13
C LEU A 208 17.20 3.42 -1.36
N PRO A 209 16.92 2.96 -0.14
CA PRO A 209 17.79 2.01 0.55
C PRO A 209 18.00 0.74 -0.30
N SER A 210 19.20 0.16 -0.23
CA SER A 210 19.62 -0.94 -1.11
C SER A 210 18.79 -2.22 -0.96
N ASP A 211 18.11 -2.38 0.16
CA ASP A 211 17.25 -3.53 0.49
C ASP A 211 15.74 -3.22 0.29
N TRP A 212 15.43 -2.07 -0.34
CA TRP A 212 14.06 -1.68 -0.67
C TRP A 212 13.73 -1.94 -2.13
N SER A 213 12.43 -2.13 -2.38
CA SER A 213 11.85 -2.16 -3.72
C SER A 213 11.09 -0.87 -4.00
N MET A 214 11.22 -0.33 -5.21
CA MET A 214 10.35 0.72 -5.72
C MET A 214 9.27 0.09 -6.60
N LEU A 215 8.03 0.23 -6.19
CA LEU A 215 6.86 -0.28 -6.88
C LEU A 215 6.19 0.88 -7.63
N ILE A 216 6.10 0.76 -8.95
CA ILE A 216 5.44 1.77 -9.78
C ILE A 216 4.02 1.30 -10.05
N GLU A 217 3.07 2.00 -9.46
CA GLU A 217 1.64 1.77 -9.69
C GLU A 217 1.16 2.68 -10.81
N TYR A 218 0.64 2.11 -11.89
CA TYR A 218 0.04 2.85 -12.97
C TYR A 218 -1.46 2.60 -13.06
N LYS A 219 -2.19 3.60 -13.55
CA LYS A 219 -3.63 3.51 -13.78
C LYS A 219 -3.93 3.97 -15.19
N PRO A 220 -4.30 3.05 -16.10
CA PRO A 220 -4.42 3.36 -17.51
C PRO A 220 -5.56 4.32 -17.82
N TYR A 221 -6.62 4.34 -16.99
CA TYR A 221 -7.80 5.14 -17.25
C TYR A 221 -8.64 5.41 -16.00
N GLU A 222 -8.85 6.68 -15.69
CA GLU A 222 -9.80 7.14 -14.67
C GLU A 222 -10.30 8.56 -15.00
N PRO A 223 -11.26 8.71 -15.95
CA PRO A 223 -11.58 9.98 -16.60
C PRO A 223 -12.11 11.06 -15.67
N ASN A 224 -12.76 10.70 -14.57
CA ASN A 224 -13.37 11.67 -13.67
C ASN A 224 -12.38 12.30 -12.69
N PHE A 225 -11.19 11.71 -12.51
CA PHE A 225 -10.24 12.12 -11.49
C PHE A 225 -8.83 12.35 -12.03
N TYR A 226 -8.39 11.60 -13.03
CA TYR A 226 -7.02 11.61 -13.53
C TYR A 226 -6.96 11.53 -15.03
N SER A 227 -5.97 12.21 -15.57
CA SER A 227 -5.62 12.18 -16.98
C SER A 227 -4.49 11.17 -17.18
N SER A 228 -4.80 9.88 -17.27
CA SER A 228 -3.80 8.82 -17.28
C SER A 228 -3.63 8.11 -18.62
N VAL A 229 -3.91 8.78 -19.73
CA VAL A 229 -3.87 8.20 -21.09
C VAL A 229 -2.52 7.58 -21.47
N LYS A 230 -1.44 7.99 -20.81
CA LYS A 230 -0.07 7.52 -21.10
C LYS A 230 0.37 6.31 -20.28
N GLN A 231 -0.40 5.92 -19.31
CA GLN A 231 0.02 4.98 -18.28
C GLN A 231 -0.57 3.59 -18.53
N ASP A 232 -0.07 2.94 -19.54
CA ASP A 232 -0.36 1.54 -19.81
C ASP A 232 0.80 0.62 -19.36
N TRP A 233 0.58 -0.68 -19.48
CA TRP A 233 1.58 -1.68 -19.12
C TRP A 233 2.90 -1.52 -19.90
N GLY A 234 2.81 -1.33 -21.22
CA GLY A 234 4.00 -1.20 -22.09
C GLY A 234 4.82 0.05 -21.74
N THR A 235 4.14 1.19 -21.54
CA THR A 235 4.79 2.42 -21.11
C THR A 235 5.43 2.27 -19.73
N SER A 236 4.79 1.56 -18.82
CA SER A 236 5.32 1.30 -17.47
C SER A 236 6.53 0.39 -17.50
N LEU A 237 6.52 -0.65 -18.34
CA LEU A 237 7.69 -1.52 -18.54
C LEU A 237 8.90 -0.76 -19.08
N LEU A 238 8.69 0.20 -20.00
CA LEU A 238 9.77 1.02 -20.54
C LEU A 238 10.35 2.02 -19.53
N ARG A 239 9.69 2.22 -18.38
CA ARG A 239 10.14 3.11 -17.29
C ARG A 239 10.92 2.37 -16.20
N ALA A 240 10.68 1.07 -16.04
CA ALA A 240 11.36 0.22 -15.09
C ALA A 240 12.77 -0.15 -15.56
#